data_ade90092b9735fdcc8e49554253d4cb1
#
_entry.id   ade90092b9735fdcc8e49554253d4cb1
#
_cell.length_a   1.000
_cell.length_b   1.000
_cell.length_c   1.000
_cell.angle_alpha   90.00
_cell.angle_beta   90.00
_cell.angle_gamma   90.00
#
_symmetry.space_group_name_H-M   'P 1'
#
loop_
_entity.id
_entity.type
_entity.pdbx_description
1 polymer ?
#
loop_
_entity_poly.entity_id
_entity_poly.type
_entity_poly.pdbx_seq_one_letter_code
_entity_poly.pdbx_strand_id
1 'polypeptide(L)'
;MPVSNEEVRKPLRMVTCFGCGVKNFISPDLLPLATVPCSKCSYPVMMPMQLRQFELRSAIASGGMGTVYRAFDTTLLREVAVKLMKAELAEDPQALENFYREARACASLNHTNIIHIYTFNESEG
;
A
#
# COMPACT_ATOMS: atom_id res chain seq x y z
N MET A 1 0.67 -38.59 -5.16
CA MET A 1 0.87 -38.01 -5.56
C MET A 1 1.21 -37.19 -5.19
N PRO A 2 1.30 -36.93 -4.94
CA PRO A 2 1.52 -35.94 -4.40
C PRO A 2 2.25 -34.95 -4.93
N VAL A 3 2.77 -35.17 -5.82
CA VAL A 3 3.37 -34.18 -6.52
C VAL A 3 2.54 -33.02 -6.79
N SER A 4 1.26 -33.21 -6.92
CA SER A 4 0.38 -32.15 -7.27
C SER A 4 0.42 -31.00 -6.28
N ASN A 5 0.72 -31.27 -5.04
CA ASN A 5 0.80 -30.19 -4.07
C ASN A 5 1.92 -29.24 -4.37
N GLU A 6 3.00 -29.76 -4.87
CA GLU A 6 4.12 -28.89 -5.19
C GLU A 6 3.83 -28.07 -6.42
N GLU A 7 3.05 -28.61 -7.32
CA GLU A 7 2.74 -27.90 -8.54
C GLU A 7 1.84 -26.71 -8.30
N VAL A 8 0.96 -26.81 -7.29
CA VAL A 8 0.06 -25.71 -7.00
C VAL A 8 0.58 -24.76 -5.94
N ARG A 9 1.71 -25.11 -5.35
CA ARG A 9 2.27 -24.27 -4.31
C ARG A 9 2.90 -23.03 -4.94
N LYS A 10 2.47 -21.86 -4.49
CA LYS A 10 3.05 -20.62 -4.96
C LYS A 10 4.36 -20.33 -4.23
N PRO A 11 5.30 -19.70 -4.90
CA PRO A 11 6.54 -19.31 -4.24
C PRO A 11 6.28 -18.23 -3.21
N LEU A 12 7.14 -18.17 -2.21
CA LEU A 12 7.09 -17.08 -1.24
C LEU A 12 7.33 -15.77 -1.95
N ARG A 13 6.67 -14.72 -1.48
CA ARG A 13 6.84 -13.39 -2.02
C ARG A 13 7.99 -12.70 -1.29
N MET A 14 8.93 -12.16 -2.04
CA MET A 14 10.05 -11.45 -1.45
C MET A 14 9.69 -9.98 -1.33
N VAL A 15 9.82 -9.42 -0.13
CA VAL A 15 9.52 -8.02 0.14
C VAL A 15 10.65 -7.43 0.96
N THR A 16 11.15 -6.28 0.54
CA THR A 16 12.21 -5.60 1.26
C THR A 16 11.61 -4.80 2.41
N CYS A 17 12.22 -4.93 3.59
CA CYS A 17 11.78 -4.17 4.74
C CYS A 17 12.19 -2.72 4.61
N PHE A 18 11.26 -1.79 4.74
CA PHE A 18 11.58 -0.38 4.66
C PHE A 18 12.18 0.15 5.94
N GLY A 19 12.20 -0.66 7.01
CA GLY A 19 12.82 -0.26 8.25
C GLY A 19 14.30 -0.59 8.32
N CYS A 20 14.71 -1.77 7.83
CA CYS A 20 16.11 -2.18 7.95
C CYS A 20 16.72 -2.67 6.63
N GLY A 21 15.94 -2.78 5.58
CA GLY A 21 16.47 -3.16 4.27
C GLY A 21 16.61 -4.65 4.03
N VAL A 22 16.35 -5.49 5.01
CA VAL A 22 16.52 -6.92 4.81
C VAL A 22 15.37 -7.46 3.97
N LYS A 23 15.64 -8.51 3.22
CA LYS A 23 14.62 -9.14 2.40
C LYS A 23 13.85 -10.15 3.25
N ASN A 24 12.53 -10.05 3.17
CA ASN A 24 11.64 -10.97 3.86
C ASN A 24 10.90 -11.79 2.83
N PHE A 25 10.68 -13.07 3.16
CA PHE A 25 9.93 -13.96 2.29
C PHE A 25 8.63 -14.29 3.01
N ILE A 26 7.54 -13.78 2.47
CA ILE A 26 6.24 -13.87 3.12
C ILE A 26 5.31 -14.74 2.33
N SER A 27 4.25 -15.21 2.99
CA SER A 27 3.30 -16.11 2.37
C SER A 27 2.58 -15.43 1.22
N PRO A 28 2.49 -16.08 0.06
CA PRO A 28 1.76 -15.51 -1.07
C PRO A 28 0.26 -15.49 -0.83
N ASP A 29 -0.21 -16.16 0.22
CA ASP A 29 -1.63 -16.19 0.54
C ASP A 29 -2.09 -15.05 1.42
N LEU A 30 -1.18 -14.18 1.85
CA LEU A 30 -1.56 -13.01 2.61
C LEU A 30 -2.42 -12.10 1.75
N LEU A 31 -3.43 -11.52 2.34
CA LEU A 31 -4.25 -10.55 1.63
C LEU A 31 -3.43 -9.30 1.35
N PRO A 32 -3.70 -8.63 0.23
CA PRO A 32 -3.00 -7.37 -0.03
C PRO A 32 -3.18 -6.41 1.13
N LEU A 33 -2.12 -5.68 1.45
CA LEU A 33 -2.06 -4.71 2.54
C LEU A 33 -1.91 -5.33 3.92
N ALA A 34 -1.99 -6.66 4.03
CA ALA A 34 -1.74 -7.32 5.32
C ALA A 34 -0.27 -7.17 5.68
N THR A 35 0.03 -7.09 6.97
CA THR A 35 1.41 -6.92 7.42
C THR A 35 1.84 -8.07 8.30
N VAL A 36 3.15 -8.35 8.26
CA VAL A 36 3.78 -9.28 9.19
C VAL A 36 5.05 -8.60 9.69
N PRO A 37 5.52 -8.94 10.88
CA PRO A 37 6.74 -8.30 11.38
C PRO A 37 7.96 -8.77 10.59
N CYS A 38 8.88 -7.84 10.36
CA CYS A 38 10.14 -8.15 9.71
C CYS A 38 10.91 -9.15 10.57
N SER A 39 11.54 -10.12 9.94
CA SER A 39 12.25 -11.16 10.66
C SER A 39 13.45 -10.61 11.44
N LYS A 40 13.95 -9.44 11.05
CA LYS A 40 15.12 -8.89 11.70
C LYS A 40 14.79 -7.76 12.66
N CYS A 41 13.93 -6.81 12.25
CA CYS A 41 13.71 -5.62 13.07
C CYS A 41 12.26 -5.45 13.53
N SER A 42 11.36 -6.35 13.15
CA SER A 42 9.96 -6.33 13.55
C SER A 42 9.14 -5.20 12.91
N TYR A 43 9.75 -4.39 12.05
CA TYR A 43 9.00 -3.37 11.32
C TYR A 43 7.90 -4.05 10.49
N PRO A 44 6.70 -3.46 10.38
CA PRO A 44 5.62 -4.11 9.61
C PRO A 44 5.97 -4.20 8.13
N VAL A 45 6.06 -5.42 7.63
CA VAL A 45 6.30 -5.69 6.22
C VAL A 45 4.96 -6.00 5.59
N MET A 46 4.61 -5.28 4.53
CA MET A 46 3.27 -5.34 3.95
C MET A 46 3.23 -6.13 2.67
N MET A 47 2.18 -6.95 2.52
CA MET A 47 1.93 -7.60 1.24
C MET A 47 1.52 -6.51 0.24
N PRO A 48 2.25 -6.36 -0.87
CA PRO A 48 1.93 -5.30 -1.83
C PRO A 48 0.56 -5.48 -2.46
N MET A 49 -0.02 -4.36 -2.87
CA MET A 49 -1.29 -4.37 -3.57
C MET A 49 -1.16 -3.57 -4.85
N GLN A 50 -1.60 -4.15 -5.95
CA GLN A 50 -1.61 -3.45 -7.22
C GLN A 50 -2.90 -2.68 -7.35
N LEU A 51 -2.80 -1.38 -7.59
CA LEU A 51 -3.95 -0.52 -7.77
C LEU A 51 -3.69 0.33 -9.00
N ARG A 52 -4.35 0.00 -10.11
CA ARG A 52 -4.05 0.62 -11.40
C ARG A 52 -2.56 0.40 -11.71
N GLN A 53 -1.81 1.44 -12.06
CA GLN A 53 -0.39 1.30 -12.33
C GLN A 53 0.47 1.43 -11.06
N PHE A 54 -0.16 1.58 -9.90
CA PHE A 54 0.58 1.79 -8.65
C PHE A 54 0.67 0.51 -7.85
N GLU A 55 1.87 0.17 -7.42
CA GLU A 55 2.07 -0.93 -6.52
C GLU A 55 2.29 -0.37 -5.13
N LEU A 56 1.31 -0.56 -4.24
CA LEU A 56 1.40 -0.08 -2.87
C LEU A 56 2.31 -1.01 -2.10
N ARG A 57 3.35 -0.45 -1.47
CA ARG A 57 4.40 -1.26 -0.88
C ARG A 57 4.52 -1.15 0.63
N SER A 58 4.13 -0.02 1.20
CA SER A 58 4.29 0.19 2.63
C SER A 58 3.34 1.30 3.06
N ALA A 59 2.80 1.18 4.26
CA ALA A 59 1.96 2.24 4.81
C ALA A 59 2.87 3.28 5.45
N ILE A 60 2.67 4.55 5.10
CA ILE A 60 3.47 5.63 5.65
C ILE A 60 2.75 6.28 6.83
N ALA A 61 1.46 6.55 6.68
CA ALA A 61 0.69 7.23 7.70
C ALA A 61 -0.76 6.78 7.59
N SER A 62 -1.45 6.75 8.72
CA SER A 62 -2.83 6.31 8.76
C SER A 62 -3.59 7.23 9.70
N GLY A 63 -4.81 7.56 9.34
CA GLY A 63 -5.66 8.42 10.16
C GLY A 63 -7.11 8.15 9.89
N GLY A 64 -7.96 9.01 10.46
CA GLY A 64 -9.40 8.81 10.35
C GLY A 64 -9.92 8.90 8.93
N MET A 65 -9.25 9.64 8.06
CA MET A 65 -9.72 9.83 6.70
C MET A 65 -9.12 8.84 5.70
N GLY A 66 -8.14 8.04 6.11
CA GLY A 66 -7.55 7.10 5.20
C GLY A 66 -6.09 6.85 5.49
N THR A 67 -5.43 6.26 4.55
CA THR A 67 -4.04 5.86 4.73
C THR A 67 -3.21 6.32 3.54
N VAL A 68 -1.99 6.78 3.82
CA VAL A 68 -1.02 7.14 2.79
C VAL A 68 -0.04 5.99 2.65
N TYR A 69 0.16 5.55 1.44
CA TYR A 69 1.06 4.43 1.15
C TYR A 69 2.25 4.89 0.32
N ARG A 70 3.40 4.31 0.62
CA ARG A 70 4.54 4.38 -0.30
C ARG A 70 4.23 3.44 -1.45
N ALA A 71 4.34 3.93 -2.66
CA ALA A 71 3.97 3.15 -3.83
C ALA A 71 4.97 3.36 -4.96
N PHE A 72 4.95 2.46 -5.91
CA PHE A 72 5.77 2.58 -7.10
C PHE A 72 4.86 2.68 -8.31
N ASP A 73 5.07 3.73 -9.11
CA ASP A 73 4.33 3.91 -10.36
C ASP A 73 5.00 3.07 -11.42
N THR A 74 4.38 1.97 -11.81
CA THR A 74 5.01 1.04 -12.73
C THR A 74 5.00 1.54 -14.17
N THR A 75 4.23 2.58 -14.46
CA THR A 75 4.21 3.18 -15.79
C THR A 75 5.33 4.22 -15.93
N LEU A 76 5.46 5.10 -14.95
CA LEU A 76 6.47 6.15 -15.00
C LEU A 76 7.75 5.78 -14.28
N LEU A 77 7.78 4.60 -13.65
CA LEU A 77 8.96 4.04 -12.99
C LEU A 77 9.53 4.99 -11.94
N ARG A 78 8.68 5.42 -11.01
CA ARG A 78 9.10 6.33 -9.96
C ARG A 78 8.31 6.06 -8.69
N GLU A 79 8.87 6.46 -7.56
CA GLU A 79 8.15 6.35 -6.29
C GLU A 79 7.16 7.47 -6.15
N VAL A 80 6.01 7.15 -5.59
CA VAL A 80 4.96 8.12 -5.33
C VAL A 80 4.32 7.79 -3.99
N ALA A 81 3.55 8.73 -3.47
CA ALA A 81 2.71 8.49 -2.31
C ALA A 81 1.27 8.38 -2.82
N VAL A 82 0.58 7.32 -2.42
CA VAL A 82 -0.82 7.12 -2.81
C VAL A 82 -1.66 7.24 -1.56
N LYS A 83 -2.62 8.15 -1.58
CA LYS A 83 -3.51 8.34 -0.45
C LYS A 83 -4.87 7.75 -0.79
N LEU A 84 -5.32 6.81 0.02
CA LEU A 84 -6.61 6.17 -0.16
C LEU A 84 -7.56 6.67 0.91
N MET A 85 -8.73 7.12 0.48
CA MET A 85 -9.76 7.58 1.38
C MET A 85 -10.78 6.47 1.58
N LYS A 86 -11.23 6.28 2.82
CA LYS A 86 -12.23 5.28 3.11
C LYS A 86 -13.51 5.59 2.36
N ALA A 87 -14.15 4.55 1.83
CA ALA A 87 -15.32 4.73 1.00
C ALA A 87 -16.45 5.49 1.70
N GLU A 88 -16.69 5.18 2.97
CA GLU A 88 -17.79 5.82 3.67
C GLU A 88 -17.55 7.30 3.91
N LEU A 89 -16.30 7.74 3.90
CA LEU A 89 -15.99 9.15 4.07
C LEU A 89 -16.15 9.93 2.77
N ALA A 90 -16.12 9.24 1.65
CA ALA A 90 -16.28 9.90 0.36
C ALA A 90 -17.66 10.51 0.19
N GLU A 91 -18.63 10.09 0.99
CA GLU A 91 -19.98 10.61 0.91
C GLU A 91 -20.18 11.85 1.79
N ASP A 92 -19.20 12.17 2.62
CA ASP A 92 -19.26 13.32 3.51
C ASP A 92 -18.52 14.49 2.87
N PRO A 93 -19.21 15.56 2.45
CA PRO A 93 -18.55 16.67 1.76
C PRO A 93 -17.44 17.31 2.58
N GLN A 94 -17.60 17.39 3.90
CA GLN A 94 -16.58 17.99 4.73
C GLN A 94 -15.34 17.12 4.80
N ALA A 95 -15.51 15.82 4.93
CA ALA A 95 -14.38 14.91 4.96
C ALA A 95 -13.63 14.95 3.63
N LEU A 96 -14.37 14.99 2.54
CA LEU A 96 -13.77 15.04 1.22
C LEU A 96 -12.96 16.32 1.03
N GLU A 97 -13.50 17.45 1.48
CA GLU A 97 -12.79 18.71 1.38
C GLU A 97 -11.51 18.70 2.22
N ASN A 98 -11.58 18.14 3.42
CA ASN A 98 -10.41 18.06 4.27
C ASN A 98 -9.36 17.15 3.67
N PHE A 99 -9.80 16.08 3.02
CA PHE A 99 -8.91 15.14 2.34
C PHE A 99 -8.12 15.88 1.24
N TYR A 100 -8.80 16.66 0.42
CA TYR A 100 -8.14 17.39 -0.65
C TYR A 100 -7.22 18.47 -0.11
N ARG A 101 -7.65 19.16 0.94
CA ARG A 101 -6.83 20.22 1.53
C ARG A 101 -5.54 19.65 2.08
N GLU A 102 -5.63 18.53 2.79
CA GLU A 102 -4.46 17.92 3.37
C GLU A 102 -3.50 17.41 2.29
N ALA A 103 -4.08 16.83 1.24
CA ALA A 103 -3.28 16.32 0.16
C ALA A 103 -2.53 17.44 -0.56
N ARG A 104 -3.18 18.57 -0.78
CA ARG A 104 -2.52 19.71 -1.42
C ARG A 104 -1.39 20.24 -0.56
N ALA A 105 -1.61 20.30 0.76
CA ALA A 105 -0.58 20.79 1.66
C ALA A 105 0.64 19.86 1.65
N CYS A 106 0.41 18.55 1.66
CA CYS A 106 1.51 17.60 1.61
C CYS A 106 2.29 17.72 0.31
N ALA A 107 1.58 17.85 -0.79
CA ALA A 107 2.23 17.93 -2.09
C ALA A 107 3.12 19.16 -2.20
N SER A 108 2.68 20.29 -1.61
CA SER A 108 3.47 21.52 -1.70
C SER A 108 4.69 21.49 -0.80
N LEU A 109 4.68 20.70 0.26
CA LEU A 109 5.78 20.69 1.21
C LEU A 109 6.86 19.68 0.90
N ASN A 110 6.50 18.57 0.32
CA ASN A 110 7.44 17.45 0.24
C ASN A 110 8.03 17.19 -1.13
N HIS A 111 7.58 17.87 -2.15
CA HIS A 111 8.06 17.63 -3.52
C HIS A 111 7.82 16.20 -3.97
N THR A 112 7.09 15.42 -3.20
CA THR A 112 6.77 14.05 -3.56
C THR A 112 5.50 14.05 -4.39
N ASN A 113 5.48 13.26 -5.44
CA ASN A 113 4.28 13.13 -6.24
C ASN A 113 3.25 12.35 -5.45
N ILE A 114 2.13 12.98 -5.15
CA ILE A 114 1.07 12.37 -4.38
C ILE A 114 -0.11 12.12 -5.29
N ILE A 115 -0.48 10.86 -5.39
CA ILE A 115 -1.60 10.45 -6.20
C ILE A 115 -2.78 10.24 -5.28
N HIS A 116 -3.90 10.87 -5.61
CA HIS A 116 -5.07 10.83 -4.76
C HIS A 116 -6.11 9.89 -5.33
N ILE A 117 -6.45 8.87 -4.57
CA ILE A 117 -7.53 7.96 -4.91
C ILE A 117 -8.54 8.11 -3.80
N TYR A 118 -9.68 8.68 -4.12
CA TYR A 118 -10.63 9.12 -3.10
C TYR A 118 -11.42 8.03 -2.45
N THR A 119 -11.72 6.97 -3.19
CA THR A 119 -12.54 5.92 -2.64
C THR A 119 -11.77 4.63 -2.70
N PHE A 120 -11.89 3.89 -1.64
CA PHE A 120 -11.28 2.58 -1.57
C PHE A 120 -12.32 1.64 -1.01
N ASN A 121 -12.61 0.58 -1.74
CA ASN A 121 -13.49 -0.45 -1.22
C ASN A 121 -12.97 -1.78 -1.68
N GLU A 122 -13.55 -2.84 -1.14
CA GLU A 122 -13.02 -4.17 -1.38
C GLU A 122 -13.12 -4.60 -2.83
N SER A 123 -14.10 -4.09 -3.53
CA SER A 123 -14.27 -4.51 -4.91
C SER A 123 -13.19 -3.97 -5.83
N GLU A 124 -12.49 -2.95 -5.37
CA GLU A 124 -11.41 -2.38 -6.15
C GLU A 124 -10.05 -2.90 -5.75
N GLY A 125 -9.99 -3.49 -4.59
CA GLY A 125 -8.73 -4.04 -4.08
C GLY A 125 -8.48 -5.39 -4.64
#